data_3a75f9e163506e9be5c927273594e1b0
#
_entry.id   3a75f9e163506e9be5c927273594e1b0
#
_cell.length_a   1.000
_cell.length_b   1.000
_cell.length_c   1.000
_cell.angle_alpha   90.00
_cell.angle_beta   90.00
_cell.angle_gamma   90.00
#
_symmetry.space_group_name_H-M   'P 1'
#
loop_
_entity.id
_entity.type
_entity.pdbx_description
1 polymer ?
#
loop_
_entity_poly.entity_id
_entity_poly.type
_entity_poly.pdbx_seq_one_letter_code
_entity_poly.pdbx_strand_id
1 'polypeptide(L)'
;MNTVNQVKVYVPVKVDFREDGVMLPRVITWEDGFRYHVDRVLAIRPAAAAKAGGQGDRYTIQVNGRQTYLFFERLTRQSGNTIGRWFVERR
;
A
#
# COMPACT_ATOMS: atom_id res chain seq x y z
N MET A 1 -26.03 -3.34 13.42
CA MET A 1 -25.18 -3.85 13.49
C MET A 1 -23.97 -3.42 13.19
N ASN A 2 -23.11 -3.61 13.71
CA ASN A 2 -21.97 -3.13 13.44
C ASN A 2 -21.05 -4.08 12.97
N THR A 3 -20.56 -3.90 11.92
CA THR A 3 -19.58 -4.76 11.46
C THR A 3 -18.27 -4.15 11.75
N VAL A 4 -17.34 -4.98 12.06
CA VAL A 4 -16.00 -4.52 12.22
C VAL A 4 -15.45 -4.30 10.85
N ASN A 5 -15.25 -3.08 10.51
CA ASN A 5 -14.72 -2.74 9.22
C ASN A 5 -13.26 -2.43 9.32
N GLN A 6 -12.54 -2.86 8.33
CA GLN A 6 -11.16 -2.45 8.22
C GLN A 6 -11.13 -1.05 7.69
N VAL A 7 -10.37 -0.21 8.33
CA VAL A 7 -10.26 1.17 7.95
C VAL A 7 -9.01 1.36 7.13
N LYS A 8 -9.16 1.99 5.98
CA LYS A 8 -8.02 2.34 5.16
C LYS A 8 -7.33 3.52 5.79
N VAL A 9 -6.05 3.38 6.01
CA VAL A 9 -5.22 4.48 6.49
C VAL A 9 -4.21 4.77 5.41
N TYR A 10 -4.36 5.90 4.76
CA TYR A 10 -3.46 6.27 3.68
C TYR A 10 -2.15 6.79 4.26
N VAL A 11 -1.05 6.32 3.71
CA VAL A 11 0.27 6.60 4.25
C VAL A 11 1.22 7.01 3.14
N PRO A 12 2.14 7.93 3.43
CA PRO A 12 3.21 8.23 2.49
C PRO A 12 4.16 7.05 2.41
N VAL A 13 4.59 6.74 1.22
CA VAL A 13 5.53 5.65 1.01
C VAL A 13 6.60 6.10 0.04
N LYS A 14 7.85 5.84 0.38
CA LYS A 14 8.93 6.03 -0.56
C LYS A 14 9.09 4.75 -1.34
N VAL A 15 9.16 4.87 -2.64
CA VAL A 15 9.22 3.69 -3.51
C VAL A 15 10.43 3.77 -4.41
N ASP A 16 10.89 2.60 -4.82
CA ASP A 16 11.87 2.48 -5.88
C ASP A 16 11.13 2.00 -7.11
N PHE A 17 11.33 2.71 -8.21
CA PHE A 17 10.81 2.29 -9.49
C PHE A 17 11.92 1.57 -10.21
N ARG A 18 11.73 0.31 -10.45
CA ARG A 18 12.73 -0.49 -11.14
C ARG A 18 12.62 -0.27 -12.64
N GLU A 19 13.68 -0.58 -13.35
CA GLU A 19 13.65 -0.39 -14.79
C GLU A 19 12.68 -1.33 -15.49
N ASP A 20 12.25 -2.41 -14.82
CA ASP A 20 11.25 -3.29 -15.37
C ASP A 20 9.83 -2.80 -15.09
N GLY A 21 9.70 -1.64 -14.48
CA GLY A 21 8.38 -1.06 -14.20
C GLY A 21 7.77 -1.45 -12.88
N VAL A 22 8.45 -2.28 -12.11
CA VAL A 22 7.92 -2.68 -10.81
C VAL A 22 8.25 -1.63 -9.76
N MET A 23 7.25 -1.30 -8.97
CA MET A 23 7.37 -0.32 -7.91
C MET A 23 7.54 -1.07 -6.60
N LEU A 24 8.61 -0.80 -5.89
CA LEU A 24 8.88 -1.47 -4.61
C LEU A 24 8.83 -0.47 -3.47
N PRO A 25 7.96 -0.70 -2.47
CA PRO A 25 7.91 0.19 -1.31
C PRO A 25 9.14 0.00 -0.45
N ARG A 26 9.72 1.11 0.01
CA ARG A 26 10.94 1.06 0.80
C ARG A 26 10.76 1.61 2.19
N VAL A 27 10.01 2.69 2.36
CA VAL A 27 9.81 3.31 3.67
C VAL A 27 8.36 3.75 3.76
N ILE A 28 7.72 3.39 4.86
CA ILE A 28 6.35 3.78 5.15
C ILE A 28 6.38 4.75 6.30
N THR A 29 5.72 5.90 6.15
CA THR A 29 5.60 6.86 7.24
C THR A 29 4.24 6.66 7.89
N TRP A 30 4.26 6.30 9.16
CA TRP A 30 3.02 6.05 9.89
C TRP A 30 2.39 7.37 10.36
N GLU A 31 1.18 7.27 10.87
CA GLU A 31 0.41 8.44 11.29
C GLU A 31 1.12 9.28 12.34
N ASP A 32 1.90 8.65 13.19
CA ASP A 32 2.63 9.34 14.24
C ASP A 32 3.96 9.93 13.76
N GLY A 33 4.22 9.83 12.46
CA GLY A 33 5.48 10.32 11.90
C GLY A 33 6.60 9.31 11.92
N PHE A 34 6.38 8.16 12.52
CA PHE A 34 7.41 7.14 12.60
C PHE A 34 7.62 6.49 11.24
N ARG A 35 8.87 6.24 10.89
CA ARG A 35 9.20 5.64 9.60
C ARG A 35 9.58 4.20 9.78
N TYR A 36 8.96 3.35 8.99
CA TYR A 36 9.25 1.93 9.00
C TYR A 36 9.90 1.55 7.69
N HIS A 37 11.06 0.92 7.77
CA HIS A 37 11.73 0.44 6.58
C HIS A 37 11.17 -0.93 6.22
N VAL A 38 10.92 -1.13 4.95
CA VAL A 38 10.47 -2.42 4.45
C VAL A 38 11.70 -3.29 4.27
N ASP A 39 11.74 -4.40 5.01
CA ASP A 39 12.87 -5.31 4.92
C ASP A 39 12.88 -6.04 3.60
N ARG A 40 11.71 -6.53 3.19
CA ARG A 40 11.57 -7.33 1.98
C ARG A 40 10.16 -7.23 1.46
N VAL A 41 10.01 -7.34 0.15
CA VAL A 41 8.71 -7.52 -0.47
C VAL A 41 8.61 -9.01 -0.80
N LEU A 42 7.66 -9.68 -0.20
CA LEU A 42 7.53 -11.13 -0.33
C LEU A 42 6.63 -11.52 -1.49
N ALA A 43 5.62 -10.73 -1.78
CA ALA A 43 4.70 -11.03 -2.87
C ALA A 43 3.96 -9.78 -3.28
N ILE A 44 3.56 -9.72 -4.53
CA ILE A 44 2.73 -8.64 -5.05
C ILE A 44 1.61 -9.32 -5.81
N ARG A 45 0.37 -9.05 -5.43
CA ARG A 45 -0.77 -9.67 -6.09
C ARG A 45 -1.83 -8.64 -6.39
N PRO A 46 -2.52 -8.79 -7.51
CA PRO A 46 -3.65 -7.91 -7.77
C PRO A 46 -4.68 -8.08 -6.65
N ALA A 47 -5.24 -6.99 -6.22
CA ALA A 47 -6.25 -7.03 -5.19
C ALA A 47 -7.31 -5.99 -5.51
N ALA A 48 -8.52 -6.45 -5.70
CA ALA A 48 -9.60 -5.52 -5.87
C ALA A 48 -9.82 -4.83 -4.53
N ALA A 49 -9.95 -3.54 -4.56
CA ALA A 49 -10.36 -2.84 -3.37
C ALA A 49 -11.86 -3.08 -3.28
N ALA A 50 -12.20 -4.20 -2.75
CA ALA A 50 -13.52 -4.73 -2.89
C ALA A 50 -14.61 -3.78 -2.52
N LYS A 51 -14.39 -2.98 -1.54
CA LYS A 51 -15.45 -2.10 -1.09
C LYS A 51 -15.48 -0.78 -1.78
N ALA A 52 -14.38 -0.39 -2.37
CA ALA A 52 -14.33 0.89 -3.04
C ALA A 52 -14.39 0.76 -4.54
N GLY A 53 -14.45 -0.44 -5.04
CA GLY A 53 -14.50 -0.62 -6.49
C GLY A 53 -13.22 -0.26 -7.19
N GLY A 54 -12.17 0.00 -6.45
CA GLY A 54 -10.91 0.37 -7.06
C GLY A 54 -10.10 -0.83 -7.45
N GLN A 55 -9.05 -0.59 -8.18
CA GLN A 55 -8.11 -1.62 -8.55
C GLN A 55 -6.77 -1.30 -7.95
N GLY A 56 -6.06 -2.31 -7.58
CA GLY A 56 -4.76 -2.10 -7.01
C GLY A 56 -4.02 -3.40 -6.80
N ASP A 57 -2.99 -3.32 -6.00
CA ASP A 57 -2.15 -4.45 -5.68
C ASP A 57 -1.98 -4.56 -4.18
N ARG A 58 -1.90 -5.79 -3.71
CA ARG A 58 -1.56 -6.06 -2.33
C ARG A 58 -0.11 -6.51 -2.29
N TYR A 59 0.67 -5.78 -1.52
CA TYR A 59 2.06 -6.12 -1.28
C TYR A 59 2.15 -6.84 0.05
N THR A 60 2.68 -8.04 0.04
CA THR A 60 3.03 -8.71 1.27
C THR A 60 4.46 -8.31 1.58
N ILE A 61 4.66 -7.64 2.69
CA ILE A 61 5.96 -7.10 3.04
C ILE A 61 6.37 -7.59 4.41
N GLN A 62 7.66 -7.47 4.67
CA GLN A 62 8.20 -7.78 5.98
C GLN A 62 8.76 -6.51 6.57
N VAL A 63 8.35 -6.18 7.79
CA VAL A 63 8.81 -5.00 8.50
C VAL A 63 9.17 -5.43 9.92
N ASN A 64 10.40 -5.19 10.31
CA ASN A 64 10.89 -5.59 11.64
C ASN A 64 10.65 -7.07 11.90
N GLY A 65 10.88 -7.87 10.88
CA GLY A 65 10.73 -9.32 11.01
C GLY A 65 9.29 -9.83 10.96
N ARG A 66 8.32 -8.95 10.82
CA ARG A 66 6.91 -9.36 10.78
C ARG A 66 6.34 -9.15 9.40
N GLN A 67 5.49 -10.06 9.01
CA GLN A 67 4.81 -9.98 7.74
C GLN A 67 3.55 -9.15 7.89
N THR A 68 3.31 -8.25 6.96
CA THR A 68 2.09 -7.45 6.94
C THR A 68 1.75 -7.11 5.50
N TYR A 69 0.64 -6.43 5.31
CA TYR A 69 0.17 -6.06 3.99
C TYR A 69 0.17 -4.57 3.80
N LEU A 70 0.54 -4.16 2.61
CA LEU A 70 0.49 -2.77 2.18
C LEU A 70 -0.20 -2.76 0.84
N PHE A 71 -1.13 -1.85 0.64
CA PHE A 71 -1.94 -1.82 -0.56
C PHE A 71 -1.64 -0.59 -1.38
N PHE A 72 -1.55 -0.79 -2.68
CA PHE A 72 -1.46 0.31 -3.61
C PHE A 72 -2.77 0.39 -4.38
N GLU A 73 -3.43 1.53 -4.27
CA GLU A 73 -4.72 1.76 -4.92
C GLU A 73 -4.48 2.64 -6.15
N ARG A 74 -4.79 2.14 -7.34
CA ARG A 74 -4.63 2.93 -8.54
C ARG A 74 -5.75 3.92 -8.65
N LEU A 75 -5.40 5.13 -9.05
CA LEU A 75 -6.40 6.15 -9.32
C LEU A 75 -6.63 6.20 -10.81
N THR A 76 -7.90 6.29 -11.19
CA THR A 76 -8.25 6.30 -12.60
C THR A 76 -8.32 7.71 -13.15
N ARG A 77 -7.86 8.70 -12.41
CA ARG A 77 -7.92 10.05 -12.89
C ARG A 77 -6.97 10.27 -14.01
N GLN A 78 -7.37 11.16 -14.86
CA GLN A 78 -6.60 11.47 -16.03
C GLN A 78 -5.59 12.55 -15.83
N SER A 79 -5.39 13.04 -14.67
CA SER A 79 -4.57 14.18 -14.52
C SER A 79 -3.18 13.83 -14.16
N GLY A 80 -2.34 13.99 -15.00
CA GLY A 80 -0.96 14.23 -14.78
C GLY A 80 -0.23 13.16 -13.98
N ASN A 81 0.28 13.52 -12.86
CA ASN A 81 1.21 12.69 -12.12
C ASN A 81 0.54 11.92 -11.01
N THR A 82 -0.77 11.93 -10.91
CA THR A 82 -1.44 11.20 -9.85
C THR A 82 -1.74 9.80 -10.33
N ILE A 83 -1.01 8.82 -9.83
CA ILE A 83 -1.16 7.45 -10.27
C ILE A 83 -1.81 6.56 -9.23
N GLY A 84 -1.71 6.91 -7.97
CA GLY A 84 -2.32 6.08 -6.95
C GLY A 84 -1.91 6.48 -5.56
N ARG A 85 -2.39 5.71 -4.62
CA ARG A 85 -2.13 5.97 -3.21
C ARG A 85 -1.84 4.66 -2.50
N TRP A 86 -1.09 4.75 -1.42
CA TRP A 86 -0.78 3.59 -0.59
C TRP A 86 -1.61 3.65 0.67
N PHE A 87 -2.06 2.50 1.11
CA PHE A 87 -2.76 2.44 2.39
C PHE A 87 -2.47 1.15 3.12
N VAL A 88 -2.66 1.17 4.42
CA VAL A 88 -2.70 -0.03 5.22
C VAL A 88 -4.12 -0.17 5.78
N GLU A 89 -4.48 -1.36 6.16
CA GLU A 89 -5.78 -1.59 6.76
C GLU A 89 -5.60 -1.81 8.25
N ARG A 90 -6.47 -1.17 9.00
CA ARG A 90 -6.43 -1.26 10.44
C ARG A 90 -7.85 -1.54 10.92
N ARG A 91 -7.97 -2.37 11.91
CA ARG A 91 -9.28 -2.68 12.47
C ARG A 91 -9.67 -1.74 13.57
#